data_2367bb79e9f12027eb161e2d0aad8946
#
_entry.id   2367bb79e9f12027eb161e2d0aad8946
#
_cell.length_a   1.000
_cell.length_b   1.000
_cell.length_c   1.000
_cell.angle_alpha   90.00
_cell.angle_beta   90.00
_cell.angle_gamma   90.00
#
_symmetry.space_group_name_H-M   'P 1'
#
loop_
_entity.id
_entity.type
_entity.pdbx_description
1 polymer ?
#
loop_
_entity_poly.entity_id
_entity_poly.type
_entity_poly.pdbx_seq_one_letter_code
_entity_poly.pdbx_strand_id
1 'polypeptide(L)'
;MSTPAPASFRRRLAALCYEALLLAAVTCVAFIPAAAANMMLHTVPLLAETAVALIILAVWWGYFRLCWHSPRGQTLPMKVWRLQLQTPAGGRPGLRQLRLRFIWATVLLLLLPLASFGILRQLTPLPPRTVAGMALAWWILPIGFALIHPSRQFLYDYLAGTVLTGKGREETLR
;
A
#
# COMPACT_ATOMS: atom_id res chain seq x y z
N MET A 1 20.02 13.71 -19.95
CA MET A 1 19.01 12.71 -19.54
C MET A 1 17.90 13.47 -18.82
N SER A 2 16.75 13.63 -19.44
CA SER A 2 15.61 14.34 -18.84
C SER A 2 15.04 13.50 -17.68
N THR A 3 15.02 14.04 -16.48
CA THR A 3 14.37 13.41 -15.33
C THR A 3 12.87 13.22 -15.67
N PRO A 4 12.34 12.00 -15.56
CA PRO A 4 10.94 11.74 -15.90
C PRO A 4 10.03 12.58 -15.02
N ALA A 5 9.08 13.28 -15.64
CA ALA A 5 8.16 14.17 -14.95
C ALA A 5 7.32 13.40 -13.91
N PRO A 6 7.20 13.90 -12.67
CA PRO A 6 6.42 13.25 -11.64
C PRO A 6 4.94 13.20 -12.05
N ALA A 7 4.28 12.07 -11.81
CA ALA A 7 2.86 11.91 -12.11
C ALA A 7 2.01 12.87 -11.26
N SER A 8 0.89 13.35 -11.81
CA SER A 8 -0.02 14.24 -11.08
C SER A 8 -0.59 13.56 -9.82
N PHE A 9 -0.82 14.34 -8.77
CA PHE A 9 -1.37 13.86 -7.49
C PHE A 9 -2.69 13.09 -7.67
N ARG A 10 -3.60 13.62 -8.50
CA ARG A 10 -4.91 12.98 -8.79
C ARG A 10 -4.76 11.56 -9.34
N ARG A 11 -3.84 11.33 -10.28
CA ARG A 11 -3.57 9.99 -10.85
C ARG A 11 -3.03 9.03 -9.81
N ARG A 12 -2.16 9.49 -8.91
CA ARG A 12 -1.59 8.68 -7.83
C ARG A 12 -2.65 8.31 -6.80
N LEU A 13 -3.50 9.26 -6.42
CA LEU A 13 -4.58 9.03 -5.48
C LEU A 13 -5.60 8.04 -6.06
N ALA A 14 -6.00 8.22 -7.32
CA ALA A 14 -6.91 7.31 -8.01
C ALA A 14 -6.32 5.88 -8.13
N ALA A 15 -5.01 5.77 -8.42
CA ALA A 15 -4.33 4.48 -8.44
C ALA A 15 -4.31 3.85 -7.05
N LEU A 16 -4.09 4.62 -5.97
CA LEU A 16 -4.13 4.13 -4.59
C LEU A 16 -5.52 3.61 -4.22
N CYS A 17 -6.58 4.35 -4.54
CA CYS A 17 -7.97 3.91 -4.30
C CYS A 17 -8.28 2.61 -5.06
N TYR A 18 -7.84 2.50 -6.31
CA TYR A 18 -8.05 1.28 -7.10
C TYR A 18 -7.20 0.12 -6.55
N GLU A 19 -5.98 0.37 -6.09
CA GLU A 19 -5.14 -0.63 -5.41
C GLU A 19 -5.83 -1.16 -4.15
N ALA A 20 -6.45 -0.27 -3.36
CA ALA A 20 -7.21 -0.67 -2.16
C ALA A 20 -8.39 -1.59 -2.51
N LEU A 21 -9.13 -1.33 -3.60
CA LEU A 21 -10.20 -2.21 -4.08
C LEU A 21 -9.67 -3.57 -4.52
N LEU A 22 -8.54 -3.61 -5.23
CA LEU A 22 -7.90 -4.87 -5.62
C LEU A 22 -7.38 -5.64 -4.41
N LEU A 23 -6.80 -4.97 -3.43
CA LEU A 23 -6.38 -5.60 -2.18
C LEU A 23 -7.57 -6.18 -1.42
N ALA A 24 -8.72 -5.52 -1.42
CA ALA A 24 -9.95 -6.08 -0.86
C ALA A 24 -10.34 -7.38 -1.55
N ALA A 25 -10.30 -7.44 -2.90
CA ALA A 25 -10.56 -8.66 -3.65
C ALA A 25 -9.52 -9.76 -3.38
N VAL A 26 -8.24 -9.41 -3.32
CA VAL A 26 -7.16 -10.36 -2.96
C VAL A 26 -7.32 -10.87 -1.53
N THR A 27 -7.81 -10.03 -0.61
CA THR A 27 -8.11 -10.43 0.77
C THR A 27 -9.23 -11.45 0.82
N CYS A 28 -10.28 -11.33 -0.02
CA CYS A 28 -11.32 -12.36 -0.12
C CYS A 28 -10.73 -13.74 -0.46
N VAL A 29 -9.74 -13.81 -1.33
CA VAL A 29 -9.04 -15.07 -1.64
C VAL A 29 -8.20 -15.54 -0.44
N ALA A 30 -7.55 -14.62 0.26
CA ALA A 30 -6.74 -14.92 1.45
C ALA A 30 -7.60 -15.43 2.63
N PHE A 31 -8.90 -15.18 2.64
CA PHE A 31 -9.79 -15.68 3.69
C PHE A 31 -9.84 -17.21 3.77
N ILE A 32 -9.66 -17.92 2.66
CA ILE A 32 -9.70 -19.39 2.64
C ILE A 32 -8.59 -19.97 3.55
N PRO A 33 -7.29 -19.70 3.30
CA PRO A 33 -6.22 -20.20 4.17
C PRO A 33 -6.24 -19.55 5.56
N ALA A 34 -6.71 -18.30 5.69
CA ALA A 34 -6.84 -17.63 6.98
C ALA A 34 -7.92 -18.30 7.86
N ALA A 35 -9.06 -18.67 7.29
CA ALA A 35 -10.10 -19.39 8.02
C ALA A 35 -9.63 -20.78 8.48
N ALA A 36 -8.91 -21.52 7.61
CA ALA A 36 -8.31 -22.79 7.97
C ALA A 36 -7.33 -22.65 9.15
N ALA A 37 -6.43 -21.67 9.10
CA ALA A 37 -5.50 -21.38 10.19
C ALA A 37 -6.23 -21.02 11.49
N ASN A 38 -7.28 -20.19 11.41
CA ASN A 38 -8.08 -19.83 12.56
C ASN A 38 -8.78 -21.05 13.19
N MET A 39 -9.32 -21.95 12.36
CA MET A 39 -9.92 -23.20 12.86
C MET A 39 -8.90 -24.11 13.56
N MET A 40 -7.68 -24.19 13.06
CA MET A 40 -6.65 -25.03 13.64
C MET A 40 -6.09 -24.45 14.96
N LEU A 41 -6.05 -23.13 15.08
CA LEU A 41 -5.38 -22.42 16.17
C LEU A 41 -6.36 -21.75 17.14
N HIS A 42 -7.68 -22.00 17.03
CA HIS A 42 -8.72 -21.32 17.82
C HIS A 42 -8.56 -21.47 19.33
N THR A 43 -7.86 -22.52 19.79
CA THR A 43 -7.60 -22.75 21.22
C THR A 43 -6.60 -21.72 21.81
N VAL A 44 -5.80 -21.05 20.96
CA VAL A 44 -4.85 -20.02 21.37
C VAL A 44 -5.16 -18.74 20.56
N PRO A 45 -6.06 -17.86 21.05
CA PRO A 45 -6.58 -16.73 20.27
C PRO A 45 -5.52 -15.82 19.68
N LEU A 46 -4.49 -15.46 20.47
CA LEU A 46 -3.39 -14.59 20.02
C LEU A 46 -2.61 -15.22 18.85
N LEU A 47 -2.38 -16.54 18.90
CA LEU A 47 -1.69 -17.25 17.83
C LEU A 47 -2.55 -17.32 16.58
N ALA A 48 -3.85 -17.56 16.73
CA ALA A 48 -4.81 -17.59 15.62
C ALA A 48 -4.87 -16.23 14.91
N GLU A 49 -5.07 -15.14 15.65
CA GLU A 49 -5.10 -13.78 15.10
C GLU A 49 -3.81 -13.40 14.40
N THR A 50 -2.66 -13.73 15.00
CA THR A 50 -1.34 -13.47 14.42
C THR A 50 -1.16 -14.26 13.13
N ALA A 51 -1.52 -15.54 13.10
CA ALA A 51 -1.43 -16.38 11.91
C ALA A 51 -2.32 -15.83 10.77
N VAL A 52 -3.56 -15.45 11.07
CA VAL A 52 -4.48 -14.83 10.09
C VAL A 52 -3.86 -13.55 9.52
N ALA A 53 -3.34 -12.66 10.37
CA ALA A 53 -2.72 -11.42 9.92
C ALA A 53 -1.50 -11.68 9.02
N LEU A 54 -0.63 -12.62 9.40
CA LEU A 54 0.55 -12.99 8.62
C LEU A 54 0.19 -13.61 7.28
N ILE A 55 -0.85 -14.44 7.21
CA ILE A 55 -1.35 -15.05 5.96
C ILE A 55 -1.84 -13.94 5.01
N ILE A 56 -2.65 -13.01 5.50
CA ILE A 56 -3.15 -11.89 4.69
C ILE A 56 -1.97 -11.06 4.16
N LEU A 57 -1.02 -10.69 5.02
CA LEU A 57 0.16 -9.91 4.62
C LEU A 57 1.05 -10.67 3.64
N ALA A 58 1.20 -11.98 3.80
CA ALA A 58 1.97 -12.82 2.88
C ALA A 58 1.32 -12.88 1.49
N VAL A 59 -0.02 -13.02 1.43
CA VAL A 59 -0.77 -13.01 0.18
C VAL A 59 -0.67 -11.64 -0.50
N TRP A 60 -0.81 -10.54 0.24
CA TRP A 60 -0.61 -9.19 -0.29
C TRP A 60 0.81 -8.98 -0.82
N TRP A 61 1.81 -9.42 -0.06
CA TRP A 61 3.20 -9.36 -0.52
C TRP A 61 3.40 -10.16 -1.80
N GLY A 62 2.83 -11.38 -1.87
CA GLY A 62 2.84 -12.22 -3.07
C GLY A 62 2.25 -11.51 -4.29
N TYR A 63 1.06 -10.89 -4.12
CA TYR A 63 0.42 -10.09 -5.17
C TYR A 63 1.33 -8.96 -5.67
N PHE A 64 1.85 -8.14 -4.77
CA PHE A 64 2.73 -7.04 -5.14
C PHE A 64 4.03 -7.52 -5.79
N ARG A 65 4.65 -8.56 -5.24
CA ARG A 65 5.87 -9.16 -5.78
C ARG A 65 5.68 -9.64 -7.21
N LEU A 66 4.58 -10.35 -7.49
CA LEU A 66 4.24 -10.81 -8.84
C LEU A 66 4.05 -9.64 -9.80
N CYS A 67 3.32 -8.60 -9.38
CA CYS A 67 3.08 -7.44 -10.21
C CYS A 67 4.37 -6.65 -10.52
N TRP A 68 5.19 -6.43 -9.52
CA TRP A 68 6.43 -5.63 -9.66
C TRP A 68 7.57 -6.40 -10.33
N HIS A 69 7.58 -7.74 -10.22
CA HIS A 69 8.56 -8.58 -10.90
C HIS A 69 8.23 -8.76 -12.38
N SER A 70 7.02 -8.42 -12.81
CA SER A 70 6.63 -8.49 -14.23
C SER A 70 7.53 -7.60 -15.11
N PRO A 71 7.66 -7.88 -16.43
CA PRO A 71 8.53 -7.12 -17.34
C PRO A 71 8.30 -5.61 -17.31
N ARG A 72 7.06 -5.19 -17.01
CA ARG A 72 6.67 -3.78 -16.91
C ARG A 72 6.77 -3.20 -15.49
N GLY A 73 6.92 -4.04 -14.44
CA GLY A 73 7.04 -3.60 -13.04
C GLY A 73 5.84 -2.80 -12.53
N GLN A 74 4.63 -3.12 -12.99
CA GLN A 74 3.42 -2.33 -12.74
C GLN A 74 2.31 -3.21 -12.17
N THR A 75 1.61 -2.71 -11.17
CA THR A 75 0.31 -3.26 -10.74
C THR A 75 -0.77 -2.90 -11.76
N LEU A 76 -1.94 -3.55 -11.68
CA LEU A 76 -3.06 -3.26 -12.57
C LEU A 76 -3.50 -1.79 -12.50
N PRO A 77 -3.67 -1.17 -11.31
CA PRO A 77 -3.95 0.26 -11.21
C PRO A 77 -2.87 1.13 -11.86
N MET A 78 -1.60 0.79 -11.66
CA MET A 78 -0.51 1.52 -12.31
C MET A 78 -0.60 1.48 -13.84
N LYS A 79 -1.02 0.36 -14.41
CA LYS A 79 -1.25 0.24 -15.87
C LYS A 79 -2.38 1.14 -16.33
N VAL A 80 -3.53 1.10 -15.65
CA VAL A 80 -4.72 1.90 -15.99
C VAL A 80 -4.41 3.39 -15.95
N TRP A 81 -3.72 3.84 -14.90
CA TRP A 81 -3.38 5.25 -14.71
C TRP A 81 -2.05 5.67 -15.37
N ARG A 82 -1.43 4.78 -16.17
CA ARG A 82 -0.16 5.01 -16.87
C ARG A 82 0.95 5.49 -15.93
N LEU A 83 1.06 4.84 -14.80
CA LEU A 83 2.10 5.09 -13.80
C LEU A 83 3.18 4.03 -13.91
N GLN A 84 4.43 4.41 -13.66
CA GLN A 84 5.55 3.50 -13.58
C GLN A 84 6.34 3.74 -12.30
N LEU A 85 6.70 2.64 -11.62
CA LEU A 85 7.55 2.69 -10.45
C LEU A 85 9.01 2.65 -10.88
N GLN A 86 9.77 3.65 -10.44
CA GLN A 86 11.20 3.80 -10.78
C GLN A 86 12.01 4.18 -9.55
N THR A 87 13.32 4.04 -9.64
CA THR A 87 14.25 4.69 -8.70
C THR A 87 14.37 6.18 -9.06
N PRO A 88 14.85 7.03 -8.14
CA PRO A 88 15.15 8.43 -8.46
C PRO A 88 16.12 8.61 -9.66
N ALA A 89 16.98 7.63 -9.91
CA ALA A 89 17.89 7.58 -11.05
C ALA A 89 17.25 7.10 -12.36
N GLY A 90 15.91 6.82 -12.38
CA GLY A 90 15.20 6.37 -13.58
C GLY A 90 15.27 4.86 -13.85
N GLY A 91 15.97 4.09 -13.01
CA GLY A 91 16.08 2.63 -13.12
C GLY A 91 14.91 1.86 -12.51
N ARG A 92 14.91 0.53 -12.66
CA ARG A 92 13.95 -0.34 -11.98
C ARG A 92 14.28 -0.45 -10.48
N PRO A 93 13.29 -0.40 -9.58
CA PRO A 93 13.52 -0.60 -8.16
C PRO A 93 13.99 -2.03 -7.87
N GLY A 94 15.00 -2.15 -7.01
CA GLY A 94 15.47 -3.43 -6.52
C GLY A 94 14.50 -4.06 -5.51
N LEU A 95 14.65 -5.37 -5.26
CA LEU A 95 13.77 -6.12 -4.35
C LEU A 95 13.75 -5.51 -2.92
N ARG A 96 14.89 -4.97 -2.46
CA ARG A 96 14.99 -4.27 -1.17
C ARG A 96 14.07 -3.05 -1.11
N GLN A 97 14.08 -2.21 -2.15
CA GLN A 97 13.22 -1.02 -2.22
C GLN A 97 11.73 -1.39 -2.29
N LEU A 98 11.39 -2.46 -3.03
CA LEU A 98 10.02 -2.97 -3.11
C LEU A 98 9.52 -3.50 -1.76
N ARG A 99 10.38 -4.20 -1.00
CA ARG A 99 10.06 -4.65 0.37
C ARG A 99 9.86 -3.47 1.31
N LEU A 100 10.77 -2.50 1.30
CA LEU A 100 10.65 -1.30 2.13
C LEU A 100 9.36 -0.52 1.79
N ARG A 101 9.05 -0.38 0.51
CA ARG A 101 7.80 0.25 0.06
C ARG A 101 6.57 -0.46 0.61
N PHE A 102 6.53 -1.79 0.52
CA PHE A 102 5.43 -2.59 1.06
C PHE A 102 5.32 -2.44 2.58
N ILE A 103 6.43 -2.55 3.30
CA ILE A 103 6.47 -2.41 4.76
C ILE A 103 5.97 -1.02 5.17
N TRP A 104 6.53 0.06 4.61
CA TRP A 104 6.11 1.41 4.94
C TRP A 104 4.67 1.72 4.57
N ALA A 105 4.20 1.24 3.42
CA ALA A 105 2.79 1.36 3.04
C ALA A 105 1.88 0.63 4.03
N THR A 106 2.22 -0.60 4.41
CA THR A 106 1.47 -1.38 5.41
C THR A 106 1.47 -0.68 6.77
N VAL A 107 2.60 -0.19 7.24
CA VAL A 107 2.69 0.53 8.52
C VAL A 107 1.83 1.80 8.50
N LEU A 108 2.02 2.65 7.50
CA LEU A 108 1.39 3.98 7.46
C LEU A 108 -0.11 3.93 7.10
N LEU A 109 -0.52 3.03 6.23
CA LEU A 109 -1.91 2.98 5.74
C LEU A 109 -2.78 1.99 6.50
N LEU A 110 -2.19 0.99 7.16
CA LEU A 110 -2.93 -0.06 7.85
C LEU A 110 -2.61 -0.12 9.35
N LEU A 111 -1.36 -0.37 9.72
CA LEU A 111 -1.01 -0.66 11.13
C LEU A 111 -1.20 0.54 12.05
N LEU A 112 -0.81 1.74 11.64
CA LEU A 112 -0.99 2.95 12.46
C LEU A 112 -2.48 3.28 12.70
N PRO A 113 -3.35 3.33 11.67
CA PRO A 113 -4.79 3.50 11.90
C PRO A 113 -5.40 2.39 12.76
N LEU A 114 -5.04 1.14 12.52
CA LEU A 114 -5.58 0.00 13.24
C LEU A 114 -5.17 0.01 14.73
N ALA A 115 -3.89 0.25 15.01
CA ALA A 115 -3.37 0.39 16.38
C ALA A 115 -4.02 1.57 17.09
N SER A 116 -4.13 2.72 16.42
CA SER A 116 -4.79 3.91 16.94
C SER A 116 -6.27 3.63 17.27
N PHE A 117 -6.97 2.93 16.38
CA PHE A 117 -8.34 2.51 16.63
C PHE A 117 -8.45 1.63 17.87
N GLY A 118 -7.61 0.60 18.00
CA GLY A 118 -7.60 -0.31 19.14
C GLY A 118 -7.33 0.41 20.46
N ILE A 119 -6.31 1.29 20.50
CA ILE A 119 -5.95 2.08 21.68
C ILE A 119 -7.09 3.05 22.07
N LEU A 120 -7.59 3.82 21.11
CA LEU A 120 -8.65 4.78 21.37
C LEU A 120 -9.94 4.11 21.86
N ARG A 121 -10.27 2.93 21.36
CA ARG A 121 -11.41 2.14 21.81
C ARG A 121 -11.31 1.72 23.28
N GLN A 122 -10.12 1.53 23.80
CA GLN A 122 -9.88 1.18 25.20
C GLN A 122 -9.86 2.42 26.10
N LEU A 123 -9.39 3.55 25.59
CA LEU A 123 -9.18 4.79 26.37
C LEU A 123 -10.40 5.71 26.40
N THR A 124 -11.31 5.60 25.43
CA THR A 124 -12.43 6.55 25.27
C THR A 124 -13.77 5.85 25.17
N PRO A 125 -14.84 6.39 25.80
CA PRO A 125 -16.20 5.89 25.66
C PRO A 125 -16.89 6.33 24.35
N LEU A 126 -16.13 6.86 23.40
CA LEU A 126 -16.66 7.40 22.14
C LEU A 126 -17.28 6.31 21.24
N PRO A 127 -18.28 6.68 20.42
CA PRO A 127 -18.88 5.75 19.45
C PRO A 127 -17.82 5.21 18.48
N PRO A 128 -17.92 3.94 18.03
CA PRO A 128 -16.94 3.31 17.13
C PRO A 128 -16.69 4.10 15.85
N ARG A 129 -17.72 4.75 15.31
CA ARG A 129 -17.60 5.59 14.09
C ARG A 129 -16.68 6.79 14.29
N THR A 130 -16.80 7.47 15.43
CA THR A 130 -15.94 8.62 15.78
C THR A 130 -14.50 8.17 15.94
N VAL A 131 -14.27 7.07 16.67
CA VAL A 131 -12.94 6.49 16.86
C VAL A 131 -12.31 6.07 15.52
N ALA A 132 -13.10 5.46 14.63
CA ALA A 132 -12.64 5.11 13.29
C ALA A 132 -12.23 6.36 12.48
N GLY A 133 -13.02 7.43 12.53
CA GLY A 133 -12.66 8.71 11.89
C GLY A 133 -11.34 9.29 12.42
N MET A 134 -11.14 9.26 13.74
CA MET A 134 -9.89 9.71 14.37
C MET A 134 -8.71 8.82 13.96
N ALA A 135 -8.88 7.51 13.91
CA ALA A 135 -7.86 6.58 13.46
C ALA A 135 -7.49 6.79 11.99
N LEU A 136 -8.45 7.06 11.11
CA LEU A 136 -8.20 7.35 9.70
C LEU A 136 -7.50 8.71 9.48
N ALA A 137 -7.51 9.62 10.47
CA ALA A 137 -6.76 10.87 10.38
C ALA A 137 -5.25 10.63 10.18
N TRP A 138 -4.72 9.47 10.56
CA TRP A 138 -3.34 9.09 10.26
C TRP A 138 -3.02 9.08 8.76
N TRP A 139 -4.02 8.92 7.88
CA TRP A 139 -3.82 9.00 6.42
C TRP A 139 -3.44 10.41 5.94
N ILE A 140 -3.70 11.43 6.74
CA ILE A 140 -3.22 12.80 6.47
C ILE A 140 -1.69 12.81 6.35
N LEU A 141 -0.97 11.97 7.09
CA LEU A 141 0.48 11.92 7.11
C LEU A 141 1.06 11.50 5.74
N PRO A 142 0.77 10.31 5.17
CA PRO A 142 1.31 9.92 3.88
C PRO A 142 0.72 10.71 2.70
N ILE A 143 -0.54 11.15 2.79
CA ILE A 143 -1.21 11.92 1.72
C ILE A 143 -0.80 13.39 1.78
N GLY A 144 -0.78 13.99 2.98
CA GLY A 144 -0.37 15.38 3.19
C GLY A 144 1.09 15.61 2.81
N PHE A 145 1.98 14.67 3.11
CA PHE A 145 3.36 14.72 2.66
C PHE A 145 3.46 14.87 1.14
N ALA A 146 2.61 14.18 0.38
CA ALA A 146 2.59 14.28 -1.08
C ALA A 146 2.10 15.65 -1.61
N LEU A 147 1.40 16.44 -0.79
CA LEU A 147 0.99 17.79 -1.16
C LEU A 147 2.11 18.83 -0.93
N ILE A 148 2.92 18.62 0.12
CA ILE A 148 3.95 19.57 0.56
C ILE A 148 5.29 19.29 -0.14
N HIS A 149 5.62 18.02 -0.38
CA HIS A 149 6.91 17.63 -0.92
C HIS A 149 7.05 18.00 -2.41
N PRO A 150 8.18 18.60 -2.84
CA PRO A 150 8.39 19.07 -4.23
C PRO A 150 8.18 17.98 -5.29
N SER A 151 8.58 16.73 -5.00
CA SER A 151 8.39 15.58 -5.89
C SER A 151 6.98 14.99 -5.85
N ARG A 152 6.07 15.55 -5.02
CA ARG A 152 4.67 15.11 -4.84
C ARG A 152 4.54 13.60 -4.62
N GLN A 153 5.49 12.98 -3.91
CA GLN A 153 5.49 11.55 -3.60
C GLN A 153 4.75 11.28 -2.29
N PHE A 154 4.15 10.09 -2.18
CA PHE A 154 3.67 9.62 -0.90
C PHE A 154 4.84 9.31 0.04
N LEU A 155 4.64 9.48 1.34
CA LEU A 155 5.67 9.29 2.34
C LEU A 155 6.32 7.90 2.27
N TYR A 156 5.54 6.85 2.06
CA TYR A 156 6.06 5.48 1.93
C TYR A 156 6.90 5.26 0.67
N ASP A 157 6.63 5.98 -0.42
CA ASP A 157 7.44 5.95 -1.65
C ASP A 157 8.79 6.62 -1.40
N TYR A 158 8.77 7.77 -0.72
CA TYR A 158 9.97 8.52 -0.35
C TYR A 158 10.88 7.70 0.58
N LEU A 159 10.32 7.10 1.64
CA LEU A 159 11.05 6.27 2.60
C LEU A 159 11.64 5.00 1.95
N ALA A 160 11.00 4.48 0.91
CA ALA A 160 11.49 3.33 0.16
C ALA A 160 12.51 3.70 -0.93
N GLY A 161 12.76 4.98 -1.18
CA GLY A 161 13.62 5.44 -2.27
C GLY A 161 13.07 5.08 -3.64
N THR A 162 11.74 5.16 -3.82
CA THR A 162 11.04 4.89 -5.08
C THR A 162 10.25 6.10 -5.53
N VAL A 163 10.06 6.24 -6.84
CA VAL A 163 9.34 7.36 -7.47
C VAL A 163 8.27 6.82 -8.39
N LEU A 164 7.04 7.36 -8.29
CA LEU A 164 5.98 7.11 -9.25
C LEU A 164 6.00 8.18 -10.34
N THR A 165 6.38 7.77 -11.55
CA THR A 165 6.44 8.63 -12.74
C THR A 165 5.24 8.37 -13.65
N GLY A 166 4.80 9.40 -14.36
CA GLY A 166 3.78 9.25 -15.40
C GLY A 166 4.43 8.84 -16.73
N LYS A 167 3.95 7.81 -17.37
CA LYS A 167 4.37 7.47 -18.73
C LYS A 167 3.90 8.56 -19.69
N GLY A 168 4.82 9.25 -20.35
CA GLY A 168 4.52 10.25 -21.36
C GLY A 168 3.78 9.62 -22.56
N ARG A 169 3.01 10.43 -23.28
CA ARG A 169 2.19 10.01 -24.43
C ARG A 169 3.04 9.47 -25.61
N GLU A 170 4.34 9.78 -25.62
CA GLU A 170 5.25 9.49 -26.74
C GLU A 170 5.77 8.03 -26.80
N GLU A 171 5.72 7.29 -25.70
CA GLU A 171 6.23 5.90 -25.67
C GLU A 171 5.18 4.84 -26.10
N THR A 172 3.96 5.25 -26.46
CA THR A 172 2.89 4.34 -26.88
C THR A 172 2.89 4.07 -28.39
N LEU A 173 3.78 4.75 -29.16
CA LEU A 173 3.88 4.67 -30.63
C LEU A 173 5.16 3.97 -31.13
N ARG A 174 5.87 3.27 -30.25
CA ARG A 174 7.02 2.42 -30.65
C ARG A 174 6.81 0.98 -30.29
#